data_ca026fe2c95113b6a6733cae9dc64d9f
#
_entry.id   ca026fe2c95113b6a6733cae9dc64d9f
#
_cell.length_a   1.000
_cell.length_b   1.000
_cell.length_c   1.000
_cell.angle_alpha   90.00
_cell.angle_beta   90.00
_cell.angle_gamma   90.00
#
_symmetry.space_group_name_H-M   'P 1'
#
loop_
_entity.id
_entity.type
_entity.pdbx_description
1 polymer ?
#
loop_
_entity_poly.entity_id
_entity_poly.type
_entity_poly.pdbx_seq_one_letter_code
_entity_poly.pdbx_strand_id
1 'polypeptide(L)'
;TVLAGGDAEVFEAHRAVLQAMGNRIFHIGPLGSAAVIKVITNMLAFIHLVADGEALMLAKRAGLDLKTAWEAISASSGTSFVHETEGQLILNGSYDIAFSMDLALKDLGFAMGFGQEFGVPLDLAGQVQQTFVKGRAAYGGQAQSTQIVKLLEDVLGTDLRAQGFPARLE
;
A
#
# COMPACT_ATOMS: atom_id res chain seq x y z
N THR A 1 4.99 11.78 8.09
CA THR A 1 6.42 11.51 7.81
C THR A 1 6.94 12.43 6.73
N VAL A 2 8.12 13.02 6.91
CA VAL A 2 8.84 13.82 5.92
C VAL A 2 10.11 13.07 5.50
N LEU A 3 10.26 12.86 4.20
CA LEU A 3 11.46 12.25 3.60
C LEU A 3 12.20 13.34 2.82
N ALA A 4 13.40 13.68 3.22
CA ALA A 4 14.21 14.74 2.60
C ALA A 4 15.48 14.15 1.95
N GLY A 5 15.79 14.62 0.75
CA GLY A 5 17.04 14.34 0.05
C GLY A 5 17.72 15.63 -0.36
N GLY A 6 19.02 15.73 -0.15
CA GLY A 6 19.79 16.92 -0.44
C GLY A 6 21.02 17.05 0.46
N ASP A 7 21.60 18.23 0.49
CA ASP A 7 22.75 18.54 1.34
C ASP A 7 22.37 18.47 2.82
N ALA A 8 23.24 17.86 3.64
CA ALA A 8 22.98 17.64 5.06
C ALA A 8 22.98 18.93 5.88
N GLU A 9 23.84 19.91 5.55
CA GLU A 9 23.89 21.18 6.25
C GLU A 9 22.63 22.00 5.96
N VAL A 10 22.17 22.00 4.72
CA VAL A 10 20.90 22.63 4.32
C VAL A 10 19.73 21.96 5.01
N PHE A 11 19.71 20.64 5.07
CA PHE A 11 18.67 19.89 5.80
C PHE A 11 18.62 20.30 7.27
N GLU A 12 19.76 20.33 7.98
CA GLU A 12 19.83 20.71 9.38
C GLU A 12 19.42 22.18 9.62
N ALA A 13 19.82 23.09 8.74
CA ALA A 13 19.43 24.50 8.83
C ALA A 13 17.90 24.71 8.72
N HIS A 14 17.20 23.80 8.02
CA HIS A 14 15.75 23.87 7.83
C HIS A 14 14.94 22.87 8.67
N ARG A 15 15.58 22.13 9.58
CA ARG A 15 14.94 21.08 10.40
C ARG A 15 13.70 21.61 11.15
N ALA A 16 13.76 22.81 11.71
CA ALA A 16 12.62 23.38 12.45
C ALA A 16 11.38 23.59 11.56
N VAL A 17 11.58 23.98 10.31
CA VAL A 17 10.47 24.12 9.33
C VAL A 17 9.90 22.75 9.00
N LEU A 18 10.75 21.75 8.78
CA LEU A 18 10.31 20.38 8.48
C LEU A 18 9.55 19.77 9.66
N GLN A 19 9.96 20.08 10.90
CA GLN A 19 9.27 19.65 12.13
C GLN A 19 7.86 20.22 12.28
N ALA A 20 7.61 21.42 11.73
CA ALA A 20 6.26 21.98 11.68
C ALA A 20 5.35 21.26 10.68
N MET A 21 5.92 20.51 9.73
CA MET A 21 5.18 19.77 8.69
C MET A 21 4.93 18.31 9.05
N GLY A 22 5.67 17.74 10.02
CA GLY A 22 5.48 16.35 10.40
C GLY A 22 6.34 15.90 11.56
N ASN A 23 5.90 14.84 12.25
CA ASN A 23 6.53 14.36 13.49
C ASN A 23 7.74 13.45 13.24
N ARG A 24 7.79 12.77 12.09
CA ARG A 24 8.88 11.86 11.71
C ARG A 24 9.61 12.44 10.50
N ILE A 25 10.86 12.80 10.66
CA ILE A 25 11.66 13.46 9.63
C ILE A 25 12.94 12.67 9.42
N PHE A 26 13.20 12.33 8.19
CA PHE A 26 14.38 11.56 7.78
C PHE A 26 15.16 12.31 6.71
N HIS A 27 16.45 12.53 6.93
CA HIS A 27 17.40 12.86 5.88
C HIS A 27 17.87 11.55 5.23
N ILE A 28 17.42 11.30 4.01
CA ILE A 28 17.65 10.01 3.34
C ILE A 28 19.03 9.95 2.68
N GLY A 29 19.56 11.09 2.26
CA GLY A 29 20.85 11.18 1.59
C GLY A 29 20.88 12.28 0.53
N PRO A 30 21.72 12.16 -0.51
CA PRO A 30 21.86 13.16 -1.56
C PRO A 30 20.53 13.47 -2.28
N LEU A 31 20.53 14.52 -3.10
CA LEU A 31 19.39 14.88 -3.94
C LEU A 31 18.92 13.68 -4.78
N GLY A 32 17.61 13.43 -4.77
CA GLY A 32 16.98 12.28 -5.43
C GLY A 32 16.73 11.08 -4.52
N SER A 33 17.50 10.87 -3.43
CA SER A 33 17.36 9.70 -2.55
C SER A 33 15.97 9.61 -1.90
N ALA A 34 15.35 10.74 -1.57
CA ALA A 34 13.99 10.77 -1.02
C ALA A 34 12.93 10.29 -2.04
N ALA A 35 13.12 10.55 -3.32
CA ALA A 35 12.25 10.04 -4.37
C ALA A 35 12.38 8.51 -4.50
N VAL A 36 13.59 7.98 -4.45
CA VAL A 36 13.84 6.53 -4.50
C VAL A 36 13.18 5.82 -3.33
N ILE A 37 13.41 6.26 -2.09
CA ILE A 37 12.79 5.62 -0.91
C ILE A 37 11.26 5.76 -0.93
N LYS A 38 10.70 6.85 -1.43
CA LYS A 38 9.25 7.01 -1.59
C LYS A 38 8.66 5.98 -2.55
N VAL A 39 9.32 5.72 -3.68
CA VAL A 39 8.91 4.67 -4.62
C VAL A 39 9.00 3.28 -3.98
N ILE A 40 10.07 2.99 -3.22
CA ILE A 40 10.22 1.72 -2.50
C ILE A 40 9.10 1.53 -1.48
N THR A 41 8.76 2.55 -0.69
CA THR A 41 7.67 2.44 0.31
C THR A 41 6.32 2.19 -0.36
N ASN A 42 6.02 2.81 -1.49
CA ASN A 42 4.77 2.58 -2.21
C ASN A 42 4.74 1.20 -2.86
N MET A 43 5.86 0.74 -3.44
CA MET A 43 5.97 -0.64 -3.96
C MET A 43 5.63 -1.66 -2.86
N LEU A 44 6.20 -1.51 -1.66
CA LEU A 44 5.91 -2.38 -0.52
C LEU A 44 4.44 -2.29 -0.10
N ALA A 45 3.85 -1.09 -0.08
CA ALA A 45 2.44 -0.92 0.27
C ALA A 45 1.52 -1.69 -0.70
N PHE A 46 1.77 -1.66 -2.01
CA PHE A 46 0.96 -2.40 -2.99
C PHE A 46 1.17 -3.91 -2.90
N ILE A 47 2.38 -4.37 -2.58
CA ILE A 47 2.66 -5.79 -2.29
C ILE A 47 1.86 -6.24 -1.07
N HIS A 48 1.92 -5.47 0.02
CA HIS A 48 1.17 -5.76 1.23
C HIS A 48 -0.35 -5.75 0.99
N LEU A 49 -0.85 -4.82 0.17
CA LEU A 49 -2.28 -4.73 -0.14
C LEU A 49 -2.81 -5.98 -0.88
N VAL A 50 -2.07 -6.46 -1.87
CA VAL A 50 -2.45 -7.69 -2.60
C VAL A 50 -2.35 -8.90 -1.65
N ALA A 51 -1.27 -9.00 -0.87
CA ALA A 51 -1.06 -10.09 0.08
C ALA A 51 -2.15 -10.10 1.18
N ASP A 52 -2.55 -8.93 1.67
CA ASP A 52 -3.61 -8.80 2.68
C ASP A 52 -4.97 -9.25 2.13
N GLY A 53 -5.28 -8.86 0.89
CA GLY A 53 -6.49 -9.34 0.20
C GLY A 53 -6.53 -10.87 0.09
N GLU A 54 -5.41 -11.51 -0.25
CA GLU A 54 -5.30 -12.98 -0.30
C GLU A 54 -5.44 -13.60 1.09
N ALA A 55 -4.78 -13.04 2.10
CA ALA A 55 -4.82 -13.54 3.48
C ALA A 55 -6.23 -13.46 4.07
N LEU A 56 -6.91 -12.33 3.94
CA LEU A 56 -8.28 -12.14 4.42
C LEU A 56 -9.27 -13.04 3.67
N MET A 57 -9.08 -13.22 2.36
CA MET A 57 -9.92 -14.13 1.57
C MET A 57 -9.70 -15.58 1.97
N LEU A 58 -8.47 -15.99 2.22
CA LEU A 58 -8.18 -17.33 2.74
C LEU A 58 -8.81 -17.55 4.10
N ALA A 59 -8.72 -16.58 5.02
CA ALA A 59 -9.37 -16.62 6.33
C ALA A 59 -10.90 -16.80 6.19
N LYS A 60 -11.52 -16.00 5.32
CA LYS A 60 -12.96 -16.12 5.04
C LYS A 60 -13.37 -17.49 4.50
N ARG A 61 -12.62 -18.02 3.53
CA ARG A 61 -12.90 -19.35 2.94
C ARG A 61 -12.65 -20.48 3.92
N ALA A 62 -11.75 -20.29 4.89
CA ALA A 62 -11.54 -21.22 6.00
C ALA A 62 -12.62 -21.13 7.09
N GLY A 63 -13.61 -20.23 6.94
CA GLY A 63 -14.72 -20.06 7.89
C GLY A 63 -14.37 -19.25 9.14
N LEU A 64 -13.26 -18.50 9.11
CA LEU A 64 -12.88 -17.64 10.22
C LEU A 64 -13.72 -16.35 10.23
N ASP A 65 -13.99 -15.82 11.43
CA ASP A 65 -14.51 -14.47 11.59
C ASP A 65 -13.46 -13.46 11.11
N LEU A 66 -13.81 -12.58 10.17
CA LEU A 66 -12.86 -11.68 9.54
C LEU A 66 -12.33 -10.60 10.48
N LYS A 67 -13.13 -10.16 11.47
CA LYS A 67 -12.66 -9.21 12.48
C LYS A 67 -11.60 -9.84 13.36
N THR A 68 -11.88 -11.03 13.87
CA THR A 68 -10.91 -11.79 14.67
C THR A 68 -9.65 -12.14 13.87
N ALA A 69 -9.79 -12.48 12.59
CA ALA A 69 -8.64 -12.75 11.71
C ALA A 69 -7.78 -11.48 11.52
N TRP A 70 -8.40 -10.33 11.27
CA TRP A 70 -7.72 -9.04 11.14
C TRP A 70 -6.98 -8.67 12.43
N GLU A 71 -7.62 -8.80 13.61
CA GLU A 71 -7.01 -8.54 14.93
C GLU A 71 -5.82 -9.47 15.19
N ALA A 72 -5.93 -10.75 14.85
CA ALA A 72 -4.86 -11.74 15.03
C ALA A 72 -3.67 -11.45 14.11
N ILE A 73 -3.90 -11.07 12.86
CA ILE A 73 -2.84 -10.65 11.92
C ILE A 73 -2.16 -9.38 12.44
N SER A 74 -2.93 -8.37 12.88
CA SER A 74 -2.39 -7.14 13.46
C SER A 74 -1.47 -7.38 14.64
N ALA A 75 -1.75 -8.40 15.45
CA ALA A 75 -0.96 -8.77 16.62
C ALA A 75 0.21 -9.74 16.31
N SER A 76 0.43 -10.09 15.06
CA SER A 76 1.42 -11.09 14.66
C SER A 76 2.45 -10.55 13.66
N SER A 77 3.41 -11.39 13.27
CA SER A 77 4.44 -11.07 12.27
C SER A 77 3.89 -10.81 10.86
N GLY A 78 2.63 -11.14 10.61
CA GLY A 78 1.96 -10.87 9.34
C GLY A 78 1.45 -9.44 9.18
N THR A 79 1.51 -8.62 10.23
CA THR A 79 1.01 -7.23 10.16
C THR A 79 1.82 -6.34 9.21
N SER A 80 1.15 -5.29 8.73
CA SER A 80 1.76 -4.19 7.99
C SER A 80 0.95 -2.91 8.23
N PHE A 81 1.53 -1.75 7.94
CA PHE A 81 0.78 -0.48 7.96
C PHE A 81 -0.47 -0.53 7.07
N VAL A 82 -0.36 -1.19 5.91
CA VAL A 82 -1.50 -1.38 4.97
C VAL A 82 -2.58 -2.24 5.58
N HIS A 83 -2.23 -3.34 6.24
CA HIS A 83 -3.19 -4.19 6.96
C HIS A 83 -3.95 -3.39 8.04
N GLU A 84 -3.23 -2.60 8.83
CA GLU A 84 -3.82 -1.82 9.92
C GLU A 84 -4.68 -0.64 9.45
N THR A 85 -4.45 -0.14 8.23
CA THR A 85 -5.17 1.00 7.67
C THR A 85 -6.12 0.58 6.54
N GLU A 86 -5.59 0.20 5.39
CA GLU A 86 -6.37 -0.13 4.19
C GLU A 86 -7.22 -1.39 4.39
N GLY A 87 -6.74 -2.36 5.18
CA GLY A 87 -7.49 -3.56 5.57
C GLY A 87 -8.84 -3.23 6.21
N GLN A 88 -8.90 -2.17 7.02
CA GLN A 88 -10.16 -1.70 7.61
C GLN A 88 -11.15 -1.20 6.56
N LEU A 89 -10.68 -0.47 5.55
CA LEU A 89 -11.52 0.05 4.46
C LEU A 89 -12.03 -1.07 3.54
N ILE A 90 -11.24 -2.13 3.37
CA ILE A 90 -11.66 -3.35 2.68
C ILE A 90 -12.77 -4.03 3.46
N LEU A 91 -12.57 -4.26 4.75
CA LEU A 91 -13.54 -4.94 5.63
C LEU A 91 -14.82 -4.13 5.83
N ASN A 92 -14.76 -2.80 5.79
CA ASN A 92 -15.94 -1.95 5.76
C ASN A 92 -16.65 -1.97 4.39
N GLY A 93 -15.91 -2.12 3.31
CA GLY A 93 -16.41 -2.09 1.94
C GLY A 93 -16.46 -0.72 1.29
N SER A 94 -15.92 0.31 1.93
CA SER A 94 -15.79 1.64 1.33
C SER A 94 -14.67 1.70 0.29
N TYR A 95 -13.57 1.00 0.54
CA TYR A 95 -12.31 1.07 -0.23
C TYR A 95 -11.72 2.49 -0.34
N ASP A 96 -12.20 3.45 0.43
CA ASP A 96 -11.93 4.89 0.25
C ASP A 96 -10.58 5.30 0.85
N ILE A 97 -9.48 4.94 0.16
CA ILE A 97 -8.11 5.31 0.54
C ILE A 97 -7.64 6.62 -0.09
N ALA A 98 -8.44 7.24 -0.95
CA ALA A 98 -8.07 8.43 -1.72
C ALA A 98 -6.82 8.25 -2.60
N PHE A 99 -6.58 7.05 -3.12
CA PHE A 99 -5.47 6.71 -3.99
C PHE A 99 -5.94 5.80 -5.14
N SER A 100 -5.77 6.23 -6.39
CA SER A 100 -6.35 5.53 -7.55
C SER A 100 -5.46 4.39 -8.07
N MET A 101 -6.08 3.49 -8.87
CA MET A 101 -5.37 2.43 -9.61
C MET A 101 -4.31 3.01 -10.55
N ASP A 102 -4.60 4.14 -11.24
CA ASP A 102 -3.64 4.79 -12.13
C ASP A 102 -2.41 5.30 -11.36
N LEU A 103 -2.61 5.85 -10.16
CA LEU A 103 -1.50 6.28 -9.29
C LEU A 103 -0.68 5.08 -8.81
N ALA A 104 -1.32 3.97 -8.44
CA ALA A 104 -0.63 2.76 -8.04
C ALA A 104 0.22 2.19 -9.18
N LEU A 105 -0.33 2.10 -10.39
CA LEU A 105 0.40 1.63 -11.57
C LEU A 105 1.55 2.54 -11.96
N LYS A 106 1.39 3.86 -11.84
CA LYS A 106 2.48 4.83 -12.06
C LYS A 106 3.64 4.55 -11.11
N ASP A 107 3.36 4.40 -9.81
CA ASP A 107 4.41 4.21 -8.80
C ASP A 107 5.07 2.82 -8.91
N LEU A 108 4.31 1.76 -9.22
CA LEU A 108 4.86 0.45 -9.55
C LEU A 108 5.75 0.50 -10.80
N GLY A 109 5.36 1.28 -11.80
CA GLY A 109 6.18 1.52 -13.00
C GLY A 109 7.54 2.16 -12.67
N PHE A 110 7.57 3.14 -11.76
CA PHE A 110 8.83 3.71 -11.28
C PHE A 110 9.68 2.67 -10.53
N ALA A 111 9.08 1.83 -9.68
CA ALA A 111 9.80 0.78 -8.99
C ALA A 111 10.46 -0.20 -9.97
N MET A 112 9.71 -0.65 -10.99
CA MET A 112 10.24 -1.54 -12.04
C MET A 112 11.36 -0.88 -12.82
N GLY A 113 11.25 0.43 -13.12
CA GLY A 113 12.32 1.22 -13.74
C GLY A 113 13.59 1.26 -12.90
N PHE A 114 13.47 1.49 -11.59
CA PHE A 114 14.61 1.44 -10.67
C PHE A 114 15.21 0.02 -10.57
N GLY A 115 14.39 -1.03 -10.60
CA GLY A 115 14.88 -2.40 -10.66
C GLY A 115 15.78 -2.63 -11.87
N GLN A 116 15.37 -2.14 -13.05
CA GLN A 116 16.18 -2.22 -14.28
C GLN A 116 17.45 -1.37 -14.19
N GLU A 117 17.33 -0.12 -13.74
CA GLU A 117 18.46 0.80 -13.62
C GLU A 117 19.54 0.30 -12.67
N PHE A 118 19.12 -0.27 -11.51
CA PHE A 118 20.04 -0.74 -10.47
C PHE A 118 20.38 -2.22 -10.58
N GLY A 119 19.86 -2.94 -11.58
CA GLY A 119 20.11 -4.36 -11.79
C GLY A 119 19.51 -5.26 -10.69
N VAL A 120 18.41 -4.85 -10.07
CA VAL A 120 17.70 -5.59 -9.02
C VAL A 120 16.49 -6.30 -9.60
N PRO A 121 16.41 -7.66 -9.59
CA PRO A 121 15.21 -8.37 -9.98
C PRO A 121 14.06 -8.09 -9.02
N LEU A 122 12.89 -7.69 -9.55
CA LEU A 122 11.70 -7.36 -8.78
C LEU A 122 10.52 -8.28 -9.16
N ASP A 123 10.70 -9.60 -9.01
CA ASP A 123 9.73 -10.60 -9.44
C ASP A 123 8.35 -10.39 -8.77
N LEU A 124 8.34 -10.22 -7.45
CA LEU A 124 7.10 -10.01 -6.70
C LEU A 124 6.40 -8.70 -7.07
N ALA A 125 7.15 -7.60 -7.18
CA ALA A 125 6.60 -6.31 -7.59
C ALA A 125 6.06 -6.36 -9.03
N GLY A 126 6.72 -7.09 -9.93
CA GLY A 126 6.25 -7.32 -11.30
C GLY A 126 4.92 -8.07 -11.32
N GLN A 127 4.77 -9.11 -10.51
CA GLN A 127 3.50 -9.83 -10.40
C GLN A 127 2.39 -8.95 -9.83
N VAL A 128 2.68 -8.16 -8.79
CA VAL A 128 1.72 -7.20 -8.22
C VAL A 128 1.33 -6.14 -9.25
N GLN A 129 2.27 -5.60 -10.01
CA GLN A 129 1.97 -4.67 -11.10
C GLN A 129 0.98 -5.27 -12.10
N GLN A 130 1.16 -6.53 -12.53
CA GLN A 130 0.22 -7.20 -13.42
C GLN A 130 -1.15 -7.41 -12.79
N THR A 131 -1.21 -7.63 -11.47
CA THR A 131 -2.48 -7.67 -10.72
C THR A 131 -3.19 -6.33 -10.78
N PHE A 132 -2.49 -5.21 -10.58
CA PHE A 132 -3.04 -3.87 -10.73
C PHE A 132 -3.47 -3.53 -12.16
N VAL A 133 -2.77 -4.04 -13.19
CA VAL A 133 -3.22 -3.93 -14.60
C VAL A 133 -4.58 -4.61 -14.79
N LYS A 134 -4.78 -5.80 -14.20
CA LYS A 134 -6.08 -6.49 -14.23
C LYS A 134 -7.15 -5.70 -13.48
N GLY A 135 -6.83 -5.18 -12.29
CA GLY A 135 -7.74 -4.35 -11.50
C GLY A 135 -8.18 -3.08 -12.26
N ARG A 136 -7.23 -2.39 -12.88
CA ARG A 136 -7.51 -1.23 -13.74
C ARG A 136 -8.43 -1.57 -14.90
N ALA A 137 -8.20 -2.71 -15.55
CA ALA A 137 -9.04 -3.16 -16.66
C ALA A 137 -10.47 -3.50 -16.21
N ALA A 138 -10.63 -4.06 -15.01
CA ALA A 138 -11.93 -4.44 -14.45
C ALA A 138 -12.72 -3.26 -13.88
N TYR A 139 -12.05 -2.33 -13.16
CA TYR A 139 -12.73 -1.30 -12.36
C TYR A 139 -12.45 0.14 -12.82
N GLY A 140 -11.57 0.32 -13.79
CA GLY A 140 -11.16 1.63 -14.29
C GLY A 140 -10.00 2.26 -13.52
N GLY A 141 -9.29 3.20 -14.18
CA GLY A 141 -8.09 3.84 -13.63
C GLY A 141 -8.34 4.74 -12.41
N GLN A 142 -9.54 5.29 -12.29
CA GLN A 142 -9.94 6.16 -11.17
C GLN A 142 -10.53 5.39 -9.98
N ALA A 143 -10.71 4.07 -10.09
CA ALA A 143 -11.09 3.23 -8.96
C ALA A 143 -10.03 3.30 -7.85
N GLN A 144 -10.44 3.17 -6.60
CA GLN A 144 -9.53 3.17 -5.45
C GLN A 144 -8.56 1.98 -5.53
N SER A 145 -7.30 2.17 -5.17
CA SER A 145 -6.28 1.11 -5.21
C SER A 145 -6.64 -0.10 -4.35
N THR A 146 -7.30 0.12 -3.22
CA THR A 146 -7.84 -0.92 -2.33
C THR A 146 -8.88 -1.83 -3.01
N GLN A 147 -9.55 -1.36 -4.07
CA GLN A 147 -10.46 -2.21 -4.85
C GLN A 147 -9.73 -3.33 -5.62
N ILE A 148 -8.40 -3.38 -5.58
CA ILE A 148 -7.64 -4.49 -6.15
C ILE A 148 -8.06 -5.85 -5.56
N VAL A 149 -8.46 -5.88 -4.28
CA VAL A 149 -8.92 -7.11 -3.61
C VAL A 149 -10.25 -7.62 -4.17
N LYS A 150 -11.04 -6.78 -4.81
CA LYS A 150 -12.30 -7.18 -5.46
C LYS A 150 -12.08 -8.18 -6.60
N LEU A 151 -10.89 -8.26 -7.18
CA LEU A 151 -10.59 -9.32 -8.14
C LEU A 151 -10.81 -10.72 -7.55
N LEU A 152 -10.47 -10.93 -6.26
CA LEU A 152 -10.74 -12.18 -5.56
C LEU A 152 -12.21 -12.29 -5.15
N GLU A 153 -12.83 -11.20 -4.71
CA GLU A 153 -14.25 -11.17 -4.37
C GLU A 153 -15.12 -11.59 -5.57
N ASP A 154 -14.86 -11.01 -6.74
CA ASP A 154 -15.60 -11.28 -7.96
C ASP A 154 -15.41 -12.72 -8.46
N VAL A 155 -14.14 -13.20 -8.51
CA VAL A 155 -13.82 -14.58 -8.94
C VAL A 155 -14.45 -15.65 -8.04
N LEU A 156 -14.51 -15.38 -6.73
CA LEU A 156 -15.01 -16.33 -5.73
C LEU A 156 -16.49 -16.13 -5.38
N GLY A 157 -17.15 -15.11 -5.96
CA GLY A 157 -18.56 -14.80 -5.73
C GLY A 157 -18.87 -14.48 -4.26
N THR A 158 -17.97 -13.77 -3.59
CA THR A 158 -18.10 -13.41 -2.17
C THR A 158 -17.51 -12.02 -1.93
N ASP A 159 -17.61 -11.52 -0.70
CA ASP A 159 -17.04 -10.23 -0.32
C ASP A 159 -16.17 -10.34 0.94
N LEU A 160 -15.36 -9.34 1.22
CA LEU A 160 -14.58 -9.19 2.44
C LEU A 160 -15.27 -8.16 3.35
N ARG A 161 -16.34 -8.56 4.05
CA ARG A 161 -17.10 -7.66 4.93
C ARG A 161 -17.09 -8.16 6.37
N ALA A 162 -16.81 -7.22 7.29
CA ALA A 162 -16.95 -7.41 8.72
C ALA A 162 -17.49 -6.14 9.37
N GLN A 163 -18.20 -6.29 10.49
CA GLN A 163 -18.74 -5.14 11.24
C GLN A 163 -17.66 -4.50 12.14
N GLY A 164 -17.84 -3.21 12.42
CA GLY A 164 -17.01 -2.47 13.37
C GLY A 164 -15.80 -1.77 12.76
N PHE A 165 -15.68 -1.74 11.44
CA PHE A 165 -14.62 -1.01 10.74
C PHE A 165 -15.11 0.34 10.16
N PRO A 166 -14.25 1.38 10.16
CA PRO A 166 -14.61 2.70 9.70
C PRO A 166 -14.72 2.76 8.17
N ALA A 167 -15.58 3.64 7.66
CA ALA A 167 -15.67 3.90 6.22
C ALA A 167 -14.55 4.82 5.69
N ARG A 168 -13.85 5.53 6.59
CA ARG A 168 -12.71 6.40 6.31
C ARG A 168 -11.71 6.32 7.44
N LEU A 169 -10.43 6.47 7.11
CA LEU A 169 -9.37 6.62 8.11
C LEU A 169 -9.36 8.06 8.63
N GLU A 170 -9.14 8.23 9.95
CA GLU A 170 -8.96 9.53 10.60
C GLU A 170 -7.55 10.10 10.40
#